data_7d1e7f5b56823de7609d1a08c9cd3780
#
_entry.id   7d1e7f5b56823de7609d1a08c9cd3780
#
_cell.length_a   1.000
_cell.length_b   1.000
_cell.length_c   1.000
_cell.angle_alpha   90.00
_cell.angle_beta   90.00
_cell.angle_gamma   90.00
#
_symmetry.space_group_name_H-M   'P 1'
#
loop_
_entity.id
_entity.type
_entity.pdbx_description
1 polymer ?
#
loop_
_entity_poly.entity_id
_entity_poly.type
_entity_poly.pdbx_seq_one_letter_code
_entity_poly.pdbx_strand_id
1 'polypeptide(L)'
;KGGLHGVVVGEVLTCTDHPDSDHLHLTTVDVGAGDPLQIVCGAQNFEAGDHIVTAMIGAVLPGDVKIKKSKLRGVVSMGMNCSARELGLGGDHSGIMILPEDTPCGMPFAEYVGSSDTVLDCEITPNRPDCLSMIGMARETGAIFDRDFHVELPAIKAETGRATDDELSVEIADEGLCDRYVARIVRNVKVGPSPDWMVKRLNALGVRPHNNIVD
;
A
#
# COMPACT_ATOMS: atom_id res chain seq x y z
N LYS A 1 -9.14 8.19 -6.21
CA LYS A 1 -10.06 7.12 -5.75
C LYS A 1 -10.01 7.13 -4.24
N GLY A 2 -11.17 7.41 -3.61
CA GLY A 2 -11.51 7.43 -2.21
C GLY A 2 -10.34 7.45 -1.21
N GLY A 3 -9.83 8.64 -0.92
CA GLY A 3 -8.80 8.76 0.12
C GLY A 3 -9.38 8.25 1.44
N LEU A 4 -8.52 7.73 2.31
CA LEU A 4 -8.85 7.27 3.66
C LEU A 4 -9.26 8.46 4.58
N HIS A 5 -10.10 9.35 4.03
CA HIS A 5 -10.60 10.52 4.76
C HIS A 5 -11.49 10.08 5.90
N GLY A 6 -11.23 10.59 7.11
CA GLY A 6 -11.95 10.19 8.32
C GLY A 6 -11.48 8.85 8.91
N VAL A 7 -10.35 8.32 8.41
CA VAL A 7 -9.66 7.17 9.00
C VAL A 7 -8.43 7.68 9.73
N VAL A 8 -8.30 7.32 11.00
CA VAL A 8 -7.24 7.82 11.89
C VAL A 8 -6.58 6.68 12.66
N VAL A 9 -5.42 6.94 13.22
CA VAL A 9 -4.82 6.09 14.24
C VAL A 9 -5.60 6.28 15.53
N GLY A 10 -6.08 5.18 16.11
CA GLY A 10 -6.75 5.17 17.41
C GLY A 10 -5.99 4.34 18.42
N GLU A 11 -6.13 4.65 19.70
CA GLU A 11 -5.64 3.85 20.81
C GLU A 11 -6.81 3.17 21.52
N VAL A 12 -6.72 1.87 21.73
CA VAL A 12 -7.76 1.11 22.46
C VAL A 12 -7.58 1.35 23.96
N LEU A 13 -8.46 2.16 24.55
CA LEU A 13 -8.43 2.42 25.99
C LEU A 13 -8.99 1.27 26.81
N THR A 14 -10.07 0.64 26.32
CA THR A 14 -10.70 -0.51 26.97
C THR A 14 -11.16 -1.52 25.92
N CYS A 15 -11.07 -2.80 26.28
CA CYS A 15 -11.60 -3.90 25.49
C CYS A 15 -12.29 -4.87 26.44
N THR A 16 -13.61 -5.05 26.28
CA THR A 16 -14.43 -5.93 27.10
C THR A 16 -15.33 -6.78 26.23
N ASP A 17 -15.75 -7.92 26.74
CA ASP A 17 -16.69 -8.78 26.01
C ASP A 17 -18.05 -8.09 25.83
N HIS A 18 -18.66 -8.34 24.68
CA HIS A 18 -20.00 -7.83 24.40
C HIS A 18 -21.04 -8.57 25.24
N PRO A 19 -22.00 -7.88 25.93
CA PRO A 19 -22.93 -8.52 26.84
C PRO A 19 -23.83 -9.59 26.21
N ASP A 20 -24.08 -9.49 24.90
CA ASP A 20 -24.99 -10.38 24.17
C ASP A 20 -24.29 -11.12 23.00
N SER A 21 -22.97 -11.33 23.09
CA SER A 21 -22.24 -12.02 22.00
C SER A 21 -20.90 -12.58 22.46
N ASP A 22 -20.64 -13.83 22.14
CA ASP A 22 -19.39 -14.56 22.43
C ASP A 22 -18.26 -14.22 21.44
N HIS A 23 -18.53 -13.42 20.40
CA HIS A 23 -17.60 -13.13 19.31
C HIS A 23 -17.37 -11.63 19.09
N LEU A 24 -18.01 -10.78 19.86
CA LEU A 24 -17.86 -9.34 19.75
C LEU A 24 -17.23 -8.76 21.00
N HIS A 25 -16.37 -7.76 20.79
CA HIS A 25 -15.84 -6.93 21.85
C HIS A 25 -16.46 -5.54 21.82
N LEU A 26 -16.64 -4.97 23.00
CA LEU A 26 -16.99 -3.58 23.20
C LEU A 26 -15.72 -2.82 23.54
N THR A 27 -15.32 -1.90 22.67
CA THR A 27 -14.10 -1.12 22.83
C THR A 27 -14.40 0.35 23.03
N THR A 28 -13.54 1.01 23.82
CA THR A 28 -13.44 2.46 23.87
C THR A 28 -12.13 2.86 23.23
N VAL A 29 -12.19 3.67 22.18
CA VAL A 29 -11.04 4.03 21.36
C VAL A 29 -10.84 5.54 21.41
N ASP A 30 -9.67 5.98 21.83
CA ASP A 30 -9.22 7.36 21.66
C ASP A 30 -8.80 7.58 20.20
N VAL A 31 -9.29 8.62 19.59
CA VAL A 31 -8.98 9.00 18.19
C VAL A 31 -8.27 10.35 18.11
N GLY A 32 -7.67 10.80 19.23
CA GLY A 32 -6.88 12.03 19.33
C GLY A 32 -7.69 13.32 19.30
N ALA A 33 -9.02 13.25 19.26
CA ALA A 33 -9.88 14.42 19.25
C ALA A 33 -11.27 14.12 19.85
N GLY A 34 -11.69 14.93 20.81
CA GLY A 34 -13.00 14.80 21.47
C GLY A 34 -13.05 13.66 22.49
N ASP A 35 -14.27 13.18 22.74
CA ASP A 35 -14.49 12.06 23.64
C ASP A 35 -14.13 10.73 22.95
N PRO A 36 -13.60 9.75 23.68
CA PRO A 36 -13.30 8.42 23.12
C PRO A 36 -14.54 7.76 22.53
N LEU A 37 -14.36 7.05 21.43
CA LEU A 37 -15.43 6.43 20.67
C LEU A 37 -15.73 5.02 21.19
N GLN A 38 -17.00 4.73 21.43
CA GLN A 38 -17.47 3.35 21.65
C GLN A 38 -17.60 2.64 20.30
N ILE A 39 -16.87 1.55 20.14
CA ILE A 39 -16.87 0.76 18.90
C ILE A 39 -17.06 -0.72 19.23
N VAL A 40 -17.96 -1.38 18.51
CA VAL A 40 -18.15 -2.83 18.59
C VAL A 40 -17.30 -3.48 17.51
N CYS A 41 -16.43 -4.41 17.90
CA CYS A 41 -15.47 -5.07 17.02
C CYS A 41 -15.57 -6.60 17.13
N GLY A 42 -15.49 -7.29 16.00
CA GLY A 42 -15.51 -8.76 15.95
C GLY A 42 -14.13 -9.40 15.86
N ALA A 43 -13.05 -8.61 15.75
CA ALA A 43 -11.69 -9.13 15.73
C ALA A 43 -11.23 -9.58 17.12
N GLN A 44 -10.32 -10.55 17.15
CA GLN A 44 -9.80 -11.16 18.40
C GLN A 44 -8.30 -10.91 18.58
N ASN A 45 -7.69 -10.14 17.72
CA ASN A 45 -6.23 -9.99 17.63
C ASN A 45 -5.70 -8.70 18.28
N PHE A 46 -6.46 -8.06 19.15
CA PHE A 46 -6.09 -6.80 19.79
C PHE A 46 -6.49 -6.74 21.25
N GLU A 47 -5.86 -5.87 22.02
CA GLU A 47 -6.12 -5.65 23.45
C GLU A 47 -6.09 -4.15 23.82
N ALA A 48 -6.36 -3.82 25.05
CA ALA A 48 -6.25 -2.45 25.54
C ALA A 48 -4.79 -2.01 25.55
N GLY A 49 -4.52 -0.81 25.03
CA GLY A 49 -3.19 -0.25 24.80
C GLY A 49 -2.73 -0.35 23.34
N ASP A 50 -3.36 -1.19 22.52
CA ASP A 50 -3.00 -1.31 21.11
C ASP A 50 -3.34 -0.05 20.32
N HIS A 51 -2.43 0.34 19.44
CA HIS A 51 -2.67 1.34 18.41
C HIS A 51 -3.24 0.64 17.17
N ILE A 52 -4.39 1.13 16.72
CA ILE A 52 -5.18 0.50 15.66
C ILE A 52 -5.62 1.51 14.62
N VAL A 53 -6.19 1.03 13.51
CA VAL A 53 -6.77 1.90 12.49
C VAL A 53 -8.27 1.98 12.65
N THR A 54 -8.77 3.19 12.91
CA THR A 54 -10.17 3.46 13.18
C THR A 54 -10.79 4.36 12.12
N ALA A 55 -11.88 3.90 11.52
CA ALA A 55 -12.71 4.69 10.62
C ALA A 55 -13.86 5.35 11.41
N MET A 56 -13.86 6.68 11.42
CA MET A 56 -14.88 7.49 12.09
C MET A 56 -16.17 7.55 11.28
N ILE A 57 -17.27 7.95 11.91
CA ILE A 57 -18.54 8.22 11.21
C ILE A 57 -18.30 9.26 10.11
N GLY A 58 -18.78 8.97 8.91
CA GLY A 58 -18.57 9.80 7.72
C GLY A 58 -17.39 9.39 6.85
N ALA A 59 -16.49 8.55 7.34
CA ALA A 59 -15.42 7.98 6.53
C ALA A 59 -16.00 7.15 5.37
N VAL A 60 -15.27 7.17 4.25
CA VAL A 60 -15.57 6.35 3.06
C VAL A 60 -14.38 5.45 2.79
N LEU A 61 -14.57 4.16 2.99
CA LEU A 61 -13.56 3.13 2.74
C LEU A 61 -13.57 2.68 1.26
N PRO A 62 -12.52 2.01 0.80
CA PRO A 62 -12.48 1.40 -0.53
C PRO A 62 -13.75 0.57 -0.82
N GLY A 63 -14.25 0.68 -2.06
CA GLY A 63 -15.52 0.07 -2.45
C GLY A 63 -16.76 0.89 -2.07
N ASP A 64 -16.58 2.20 -1.81
CA ASP A 64 -17.63 3.16 -1.45
C ASP A 64 -18.41 2.80 -0.15
N VAL A 65 -17.74 2.09 0.75
CA VAL A 65 -18.32 1.73 2.05
C VAL A 65 -18.31 2.93 2.98
N LYS A 66 -19.50 3.50 3.22
CA LYS A 66 -19.68 4.65 4.11
C LYS A 66 -19.88 4.21 5.56
N ILE A 67 -19.01 4.68 6.44
CA ILE A 67 -19.11 4.42 7.87
C ILE A 67 -20.18 5.30 8.49
N LYS A 68 -21.14 4.66 9.14
CA LYS A 68 -22.27 5.29 9.81
C LYS A 68 -22.39 4.78 11.24
N LYS A 69 -23.03 5.57 12.09
CA LYS A 69 -23.47 5.08 13.39
C LYS A 69 -24.31 3.81 13.19
N SER A 70 -23.92 2.75 13.82
CA SER A 70 -24.59 1.44 13.74
C SER A 70 -24.99 0.92 15.11
N LYS A 71 -25.83 -0.08 15.15
CA LYS A 71 -26.24 -0.77 16.38
C LYS A 71 -26.04 -2.27 16.16
N LEU A 72 -25.10 -2.86 16.90
CA LEU A 72 -24.75 -4.27 16.81
C LEU A 72 -25.23 -4.97 18.09
N ARG A 73 -26.12 -5.93 17.95
CA ARG A 73 -26.73 -6.66 19.07
C ARG A 73 -27.13 -5.75 20.25
N GLY A 74 -27.81 -4.64 19.94
CA GLY A 74 -28.30 -3.71 20.99
C GLY A 74 -27.31 -2.62 21.40
N VAL A 75 -26.00 -2.76 21.13
CA VAL A 75 -24.97 -1.78 21.51
C VAL A 75 -24.63 -0.88 20.32
N VAL A 76 -24.48 0.41 20.60
CA VAL A 76 -24.16 1.42 19.60
C VAL A 76 -22.65 1.39 19.26
N SER A 77 -22.31 1.38 17.96
CA SER A 77 -20.96 1.56 17.46
C SER A 77 -20.84 2.91 16.74
N MET A 78 -19.85 3.71 17.15
CA MET A 78 -19.60 5.07 16.66
C MET A 78 -18.46 5.13 15.62
N GLY A 79 -18.11 4.00 15.03
CA GLY A 79 -17.06 3.85 14.05
C GLY A 79 -16.80 2.39 13.72
N MET A 80 -15.68 2.13 13.08
CA MET A 80 -15.24 0.78 12.75
C MET A 80 -13.72 0.68 12.87
N ASN A 81 -13.23 -0.35 13.57
CA ASN A 81 -11.82 -0.72 13.57
C ASN A 81 -11.53 -1.57 12.33
N CYS A 82 -10.51 -1.22 11.56
CA CYS A 82 -10.33 -1.69 10.20
C CYS A 82 -9.20 -2.73 10.07
N SER A 83 -9.43 -3.74 9.23
CA SER A 83 -8.42 -4.65 8.72
C SER A 83 -7.70 -4.06 7.50
N ALA A 84 -6.57 -4.67 7.10
CA ALA A 84 -5.85 -4.27 5.89
C ALA A 84 -6.71 -4.37 4.63
N ARG A 85 -7.60 -5.36 4.56
CA ARG A 85 -8.54 -5.55 3.44
C ARG A 85 -9.53 -4.40 3.30
N GLU A 86 -10.11 -3.95 4.41
CA GLU A 86 -11.09 -2.84 4.41
C GLU A 86 -10.44 -1.52 4.03
N LEU A 87 -9.15 -1.36 4.35
CA LEU A 87 -8.34 -0.20 3.97
C LEU A 87 -7.81 -0.26 2.55
N GLY A 88 -8.01 -1.38 1.83
CA GLY A 88 -7.47 -1.58 0.48
C GLY A 88 -5.96 -1.79 0.42
N LEU A 89 -5.33 -2.15 1.55
CA LEU A 89 -3.88 -2.33 1.69
C LEU A 89 -3.43 -3.80 1.51
N GLY A 90 -4.36 -4.70 1.25
CA GLY A 90 -4.07 -6.12 1.05
C GLY A 90 -5.32 -6.99 1.16
N GLY A 91 -5.14 -8.31 1.12
CA GLY A 91 -6.24 -9.29 1.23
C GLY A 91 -6.50 -9.78 2.64
N ASP A 92 -5.66 -9.41 3.61
CA ASP A 92 -5.75 -9.89 4.98
C ASP A 92 -6.96 -9.27 5.71
N HIS A 93 -7.76 -10.13 6.28
CA HIS A 93 -8.94 -9.80 7.08
C HIS A 93 -9.10 -10.74 8.29
N SER A 94 -8.02 -11.42 8.68
CA SER A 94 -7.99 -12.31 9.85
C SER A 94 -8.16 -11.56 11.18
N GLY A 95 -7.89 -10.24 11.16
CA GLY A 95 -8.04 -9.34 12.29
C GLY A 95 -7.99 -7.88 11.85
N ILE A 96 -8.06 -6.97 12.80
CA ILE A 96 -7.83 -5.54 12.54
C ILE A 96 -6.34 -5.24 12.42
N MET A 97 -6.00 -4.11 11.79
CA MET A 97 -4.63 -3.66 11.65
C MET A 97 -4.13 -3.05 12.96
N ILE A 98 -3.07 -3.64 13.52
CA ILE A 98 -2.35 -3.12 14.68
C ILE A 98 -1.12 -2.37 14.18
N LEU A 99 -0.86 -1.23 14.80
CA LEU A 99 0.24 -0.33 14.48
C LEU A 99 1.29 -0.36 15.60
N PRO A 100 2.54 0.09 15.33
CA PRO A 100 3.54 0.27 16.38
C PRO A 100 3.05 1.22 17.49
N GLU A 101 3.42 0.94 18.74
CA GLU A 101 3.02 1.71 19.93
C GLU A 101 3.43 3.19 19.86
N ASP A 102 4.50 3.52 19.13
CA ASP A 102 4.99 4.88 18.95
C ASP A 102 4.22 5.69 17.90
N THR A 103 3.20 5.08 17.25
CA THR A 103 2.39 5.77 16.25
C THR A 103 1.48 6.80 16.92
N PRO A 104 1.54 8.09 16.56
CA PRO A 104 0.74 9.10 17.23
C PRO A 104 -0.78 8.87 17.09
N CYS A 105 -1.48 8.79 18.22
CA CYS A 105 -2.95 8.72 18.25
C CYS A 105 -3.55 9.97 17.62
N GLY A 106 -4.62 9.81 16.84
CA GLY A 106 -5.29 10.89 16.11
C GLY A 106 -4.64 11.25 14.77
N MET A 107 -3.47 10.70 14.44
CA MET A 107 -2.84 10.93 13.14
C MET A 107 -3.75 10.44 12.01
N PRO A 108 -4.00 11.23 10.95
CA PRO A 108 -4.69 10.76 9.76
C PRO A 108 -3.99 9.53 9.19
N PHE A 109 -4.71 8.43 9.04
CA PHE A 109 -4.10 7.18 8.59
C PHE A 109 -3.52 7.27 7.17
N ALA A 110 -4.08 8.13 6.32
CA ALA A 110 -3.52 8.45 5.00
C ALA A 110 -2.08 9.01 5.09
N GLU A 111 -1.79 9.77 6.14
CA GLU A 111 -0.46 10.31 6.43
C GLU A 111 0.49 9.20 6.91
N TYR A 112 0.03 8.35 7.81
CA TYR A 112 0.79 7.18 8.29
C TYR A 112 1.24 6.26 7.15
N VAL A 113 0.35 5.92 6.23
CA VAL A 113 0.71 5.07 5.07
C VAL A 113 1.47 5.80 3.97
N GLY A 114 1.72 7.12 4.13
CA GLY A 114 2.35 7.93 3.09
C GLY A 114 1.50 8.01 1.82
N SER A 115 0.17 7.94 1.97
CA SER A 115 -0.80 7.86 0.87
C SER A 115 -1.17 9.23 0.29
N SER A 116 -0.29 10.24 0.44
CA SER A 116 -0.48 11.55 -0.20
C SER A 116 0.10 11.60 -1.62
N ASP A 117 0.25 10.46 -2.26
CA ASP A 117 0.78 10.41 -3.63
C ASP A 117 -0.31 10.79 -4.65
N THR A 118 0.06 11.58 -5.64
CA THR A 118 -0.83 11.98 -6.72
C THR A 118 -0.55 11.13 -7.95
N VAL A 119 -1.49 10.30 -8.33
CA VAL A 119 -1.43 9.52 -9.56
C VAL A 119 -2.12 10.29 -10.68
N LEU A 120 -1.37 10.55 -11.74
CA LEU A 120 -1.89 11.17 -12.96
C LEU A 120 -2.19 10.07 -13.97
N ASP A 121 -3.43 10.03 -14.44
CA ASP A 121 -3.84 9.17 -15.56
C ASP A 121 -3.72 10.01 -16.84
N CYS A 122 -2.74 9.66 -17.69
CA CYS A 122 -2.39 10.43 -18.86
C CYS A 122 -2.78 9.70 -20.14
N GLU A 123 -3.59 10.32 -20.98
CA GLU A 123 -3.86 9.85 -22.32
C GLU A 123 -2.74 10.33 -23.27
N ILE A 124 -2.01 9.38 -23.84
CA ILE A 124 -0.90 9.67 -24.76
C ILE A 124 -1.38 9.50 -26.20
N THR A 125 -1.28 10.58 -26.97
CA THR A 125 -1.64 10.57 -28.39
C THR A 125 -0.64 9.78 -29.23
N PRO A 126 -1.05 9.18 -30.38
CA PRO A 126 -0.19 8.30 -31.20
C PRO A 126 1.08 8.95 -31.73
N ASN A 127 1.13 10.27 -31.82
CA ASN A 127 2.31 11.01 -32.28
C ASN A 127 3.37 11.25 -31.18
N ARG A 128 3.13 10.77 -29.94
CA ARG A 128 4.04 10.93 -28.81
C ARG A 128 4.40 9.58 -28.16
N PRO A 129 4.91 8.61 -28.96
CA PRO A 129 5.29 7.30 -28.42
C PRO A 129 6.42 7.39 -27.39
N ASP A 130 7.22 8.45 -27.41
CA ASP A 130 8.26 8.75 -26.43
C ASP A 130 7.69 8.89 -25.00
N CYS A 131 6.46 9.34 -24.86
CA CYS A 131 5.78 9.52 -23.58
C CYS A 131 5.12 8.22 -23.04
N LEU A 132 5.21 7.10 -23.72
CA LEU A 132 4.70 5.80 -23.23
C LEU A 132 5.63 5.13 -22.21
N SER A 133 6.56 5.86 -21.61
CA SER A 133 7.43 5.39 -20.54
C SER A 133 7.59 6.43 -19.43
N MET A 134 7.93 5.98 -18.22
CA MET A 134 8.21 6.88 -17.09
C MET A 134 9.37 7.85 -17.39
N ILE A 135 10.40 7.37 -18.09
CA ILE A 135 11.54 8.19 -18.50
C ILE A 135 11.09 9.26 -19.52
N GLY A 136 10.30 8.88 -20.51
CA GLY A 136 9.76 9.83 -21.50
C GLY A 136 8.87 10.87 -20.88
N MET A 137 7.95 10.46 -19.99
CA MET A 137 7.08 11.38 -19.25
C MET A 137 7.88 12.33 -18.33
N ALA A 138 8.89 11.83 -17.66
CA ALA A 138 9.75 12.66 -16.81
C ALA A 138 10.52 13.70 -17.63
N ARG A 139 11.04 13.31 -18.81
CA ARG A 139 11.72 14.23 -19.74
C ARG A 139 10.79 15.33 -20.24
N GLU A 140 9.57 14.95 -20.64
CA GLU A 140 8.56 15.89 -21.11
C GLU A 140 8.12 16.86 -20.00
N THR A 141 7.89 16.33 -18.81
CA THR A 141 7.55 17.13 -17.62
C THR A 141 8.67 18.10 -17.28
N GLY A 142 9.93 17.65 -17.34
CA GLY A 142 11.10 18.51 -17.15
C GLY A 142 11.12 19.67 -18.16
N ALA A 143 10.87 19.40 -19.43
CA ALA A 143 10.83 20.41 -20.48
C ALA A 143 9.67 21.40 -20.31
N ILE A 144 8.47 20.93 -19.93
CA ILE A 144 7.30 21.80 -19.71
C ILE A 144 7.49 22.75 -18.53
N PHE A 145 8.08 22.26 -17.44
CA PHE A 145 8.24 23.02 -16.19
C PHE A 145 9.63 23.65 -16.01
N ASP A 146 10.47 23.61 -17.05
CA ASP A 146 11.86 24.11 -17.00
C ASP A 146 12.63 23.53 -15.81
N ARG A 147 12.59 22.20 -15.68
CA ARG A 147 13.27 21.44 -14.63
C ARG A 147 14.32 20.52 -15.24
N ASP A 148 15.46 20.44 -14.57
CA ASP A 148 16.50 19.51 -14.96
C ASP A 148 15.99 18.06 -14.91
N PHE A 149 16.31 17.29 -15.96
CA PHE A 149 15.99 15.89 -16.08
C PHE A 149 17.26 15.06 -16.06
N HIS A 150 17.37 14.18 -15.06
CA HIS A 150 18.48 13.25 -14.93
C HIS A 150 17.95 11.83 -14.80
N VAL A 151 18.55 10.90 -15.54
CA VAL A 151 18.30 9.46 -15.39
C VAL A 151 19.53 8.85 -14.71
N GLU A 152 19.35 8.41 -13.48
CA GLU A 152 20.34 7.61 -12.79
C GLU A 152 20.17 6.15 -13.22
N LEU A 153 21.10 5.65 -14.01
CA LEU A 153 21.14 4.22 -14.32
C LEU A 153 21.65 3.46 -13.09
N PRO A 154 20.98 2.37 -12.68
CA PRO A 154 21.43 1.60 -11.54
C PRO A 154 22.82 1.00 -11.83
N ALA A 155 23.77 1.28 -10.94
CA ALA A 155 25.10 0.69 -11.01
C ALA A 155 25.07 -0.73 -10.41
N ILE A 156 25.69 -1.68 -11.09
CA ILE A 156 25.93 -3.01 -10.55
C ILE A 156 27.01 -2.88 -9.46
N LYS A 157 26.64 -3.19 -8.21
CA LYS A 157 27.51 -3.00 -7.04
C LYS A 157 28.67 -4.00 -7.00
N ALA A 158 28.49 -5.20 -7.53
CA ALA A 158 29.53 -6.22 -7.61
C ALA A 158 29.24 -7.18 -8.76
N GLU A 159 30.18 -7.33 -9.66
CA GLU A 159 30.23 -8.43 -10.62
C GLU A 159 31.24 -9.43 -10.08
N THR A 160 30.79 -10.63 -9.72
CA THR A 160 31.64 -11.67 -9.13
C THR A 160 31.37 -13.01 -9.77
N GLY A 161 32.34 -13.90 -9.73
CA GLY A 161 32.19 -15.26 -10.22
C GLY A 161 32.72 -15.43 -11.65
N ARG A 162 32.19 -16.44 -12.34
CA ARG A 162 32.55 -16.76 -13.71
C ARG A 162 31.90 -15.76 -14.67
N ALA A 163 32.54 -15.57 -15.81
CA ALA A 163 31.95 -14.81 -16.90
C ALA A 163 30.65 -15.47 -17.37
N THR A 164 29.71 -14.67 -17.81
CA THR A 164 28.40 -15.19 -18.31
C THR A 164 28.63 -16.10 -19.52
N ASP A 165 29.62 -15.77 -20.38
CA ASP A 165 29.98 -16.53 -21.60
C ASP A 165 30.53 -17.94 -21.32
N ASP A 166 31.00 -18.19 -20.09
CA ASP A 166 31.45 -19.54 -19.69
C ASP A 166 30.28 -20.48 -19.40
N GLU A 167 29.07 -19.94 -19.15
CA GLU A 167 27.93 -20.69 -18.68
C GLU A 167 26.68 -20.57 -19.57
N LEU A 168 26.60 -19.53 -20.39
CA LEU A 168 25.47 -19.24 -21.25
C LEU A 168 25.93 -18.69 -22.58
N SER A 169 25.47 -19.30 -23.67
CA SER A 169 25.68 -18.80 -25.04
C SER A 169 24.38 -18.22 -25.58
N VAL A 170 24.46 -17.14 -26.32
CA VAL A 170 23.36 -16.51 -27.04
C VAL A 170 23.65 -16.55 -28.52
N GLU A 171 22.74 -17.14 -29.30
CA GLU A 171 22.80 -17.14 -30.76
C GLU A 171 21.58 -16.38 -31.31
N ILE A 172 21.83 -15.42 -32.19
CA ILE A 172 20.77 -14.71 -32.90
C ILE A 172 20.63 -15.38 -34.28
N ALA A 173 19.54 -16.14 -34.45
CA ALA A 173 19.30 -16.91 -35.67
C ALA A 173 18.89 -16.04 -36.88
N ASP A 174 18.31 -14.86 -36.62
CA ASP A 174 17.88 -13.90 -37.63
C ASP A 174 18.28 -12.47 -37.23
N GLU A 175 19.38 -12.00 -37.83
CA GLU A 175 19.87 -10.66 -37.54
C GLU A 175 18.99 -9.54 -38.07
N GLY A 176 18.09 -9.84 -39.02
CA GLY A 176 17.12 -8.86 -39.54
C GLY A 176 15.96 -8.60 -38.61
N LEU A 177 15.69 -9.50 -37.66
CA LEU A 177 14.59 -9.40 -36.70
C LEU A 177 15.07 -9.06 -35.27
N CYS A 178 16.32 -9.31 -34.96
CA CYS A 178 16.89 -9.04 -33.64
C CYS A 178 18.33 -8.54 -33.74
N ASP A 179 18.52 -7.25 -33.64
CA ASP A 179 19.86 -6.63 -33.75
C ASP A 179 20.75 -6.91 -32.54
N ARG A 180 20.16 -7.15 -31.36
CA ARG A 180 20.92 -7.34 -30.13
C ARG A 180 20.12 -8.09 -29.07
N TYR A 181 20.74 -9.09 -28.46
CA TYR A 181 20.22 -9.78 -27.27
C TYR A 181 21.29 -9.78 -26.18
N VAL A 182 20.89 -9.47 -24.94
CA VAL A 182 21.79 -9.42 -23.79
C VAL A 182 21.26 -10.33 -22.70
N ALA A 183 22.12 -11.19 -22.18
CA ALA A 183 21.81 -12.07 -21.07
C ALA A 183 22.74 -11.81 -19.87
N ARG A 184 22.24 -11.97 -18.66
CA ARG A 184 23.00 -11.91 -17.42
C ARG A 184 22.58 -13.03 -16.49
N ILE A 185 23.52 -13.55 -15.72
CA ILE A 185 23.27 -14.56 -14.70
C ILE A 185 23.26 -13.89 -13.34
N VAL A 186 22.15 -14.06 -12.60
CA VAL A 186 22.02 -13.62 -11.22
C VAL A 186 21.95 -14.84 -10.32
N ARG A 187 22.83 -14.94 -9.32
CA ARG A 187 22.96 -16.10 -8.44
C ARG A 187 22.39 -15.84 -7.05
N ASN A 188 22.13 -16.93 -6.33
CA ASN A 188 21.67 -16.90 -4.93
C ASN A 188 20.40 -16.08 -4.73
N VAL A 189 19.53 -16.05 -5.72
CA VAL A 189 18.27 -15.34 -5.67
C VAL A 189 17.33 -16.06 -4.70
N LYS A 190 16.74 -15.30 -3.76
CA LYS A 190 15.66 -15.77 -2.90
C LYS A 190 14.36 -15.14 -3.36
N VAL A 191 13.42 -15.95 -3.82
CA VAL A 191 12.09 -15.49 -4.15
C VAL A 191 11.34 -15.13 -2.85
N GLY A 192 10.76 -13.96 -2.80
CA GLY A 192 10.04 -13.44 -1.64
C GLY A 192 9.17 -12.24 -2.00
N PRO A 193 8.51 -11.63 -1.04
CA PRO A 193 7.76 -10.39 -1.27
C PRO A 193 8.65 -9.29 -1.86
N SER A 194 8.07 -8.48 -2.72
CA SER A 194 8.73 -7.26 -3.19
C SER A 194 8.92 -6.26 -2.05
N PRO A 195 9.95 -5.39 -2.10
CA PRO A 195 10.14 -4.34 -1.11
C PRO A 195 8.92 -3.43 -1.00
N ASP A 196 8.61 -2.94 0.20
CA ASP A 196 7.42 -2.12 0.47
C ASP A 196 7.29 -0.90 -0.43
N TRP A 197 8.40 -0.23 -0.75
CA TRP A 197 8.38 0.93 -1.64
C TRP A 197 7.91 0.57 -3.06
N MET A 198 8.27 -0.63 -3.55
CA MET A 198 7.86 -1.14 -4.86
C MET A 198 6.38 -1.53 -4.84
N VAL A 199 5.96 -2.28 -3.81
CA VAL A 199 4.55 -2.66 -3.58
C VAL A 199 3.65 -1.42 -3.53
N LYS A 200 4.05 -0.37 -2.79
CA LYS A 200 3.30 0.89 -2.70
C LYS A 200 3.13 1.54 -4.07
N ARG A 201 4.20 1.64 -4.86
CA ARG A 201 4.14 2.25 -6.21
C ARG A 201 3.30 1.44 -7.18
N LEU A 202 3.46 0.12 -7.21
CA LEU A 202 2.66 -0.76 -8.06
C LEU A 202 1.17 -0.66 -7.73
N ASN A 203 0.81 -0.72 -6.45
CA ASN A 203 -0.57 -0.56 -6.00
C ASN A 203 -1.14 0.82 -6.36
N ALA A 204 -0.35 1.90 -6.24
CA ALA A 204 -0.78 3.24 -6.63
C ALA A 204 -1.12 3.33 -8.13
N LEU A 205 -0.40 2.59 -8.97
CA LEU A 205 -0.65 2.48 -10.40
C LEU A 205 -1.74 1.47 -10.76
N GLY A 206 -2.34 0.78 -9.77
CA GLY A 206 -3.34 -0.25 -10.00
C GLY A 206 -2.77 -1.59 -10.49
N VAL A 207 -1.45 -1.77 -10.38
CA VAL A 207 -0.74 -3.00 -10.73
C VAL A 207 -0.61 -3.88 -9.49
N ARG A 208 -1.03 -5.14 -9.61
CA ARG A 208 -0.94 -6.11 -8.52
C ARG A 208 0.50 -6.60 -8.35
N PRO A 209 1.13 -6.43 -7.18
CA PRO A 209 2.44 -6.99 -6.90
C PRO A 209 2.40 -8.53 -6.87
N HIS A 210 3.49 -9.17 -7.29
CA HIS A 210 3.66 -10.62 -7.29
C HIS A 210 4.78 -11.05 -6.35
N ASN A 211 6.00 -10.75 -6.70
CA ASN A 211 7.20 -11.05 -5.91
C ASN A 211 8.40 -10.25 -6.45
N ASN A 212 9.48 -10.26 -5.68
CA ASN A 212 10.71 -9.53 -5.98
C ASN A 212 11.46 -9.93 -7.26
N ILE A 213 10.99 -10.93 -7.99
CA ILE A 213 11.54 -11.36 -9.27
C ILE A 213 10.66 -10.89 -10.43
N VAL A 214 9.34 -10.93 -10.23
CA VAL A 214 8.35 -10.59 -11.27
C VAL A 214 8.17 -9.07 -11.37
N ASP A 215 8.15 -8.40 -10.23
CA ASP A 215 7.91 -6.97 -10.11
C ASP A 215 9.15 -6.15 -10.48
#